data_f4c13ad08dd113447ef7b1c1e9046f8c
#
_entry.id   f4c13ad08dd113447ef7b1c1e9046f8c
#
_cell.length_a   1.000
_cell.length_b   1.000
_cell.length_c   1.000
_cell.angle_alpha   90.00
_cell.angle_beta   90.00
_cell.angle_gamma   90.00
#
_symmetry.space_group_name_H-M   'P 1'
#
loop_
_entity.id
_entity.type
_entity.pdbx_description
1 polymer ?
#
loop_
_entity_poly.entity_id
_entity_poly.type
_entity_poly.pdbx_seq_one_letter_code
_entity_poly.pdbx_strand_id
1 'polypeptide(L)'
;MGGLVLIGLIVAGLWPQPTPVETAPVQRGKVRATVNEEGKTRLKQRYLVSAPVAGQLRRISLKAGAPVKEGELVATIDPLSPSMLDARSRSLAVARRDTAAANLAKCRDAQTFATSELHRIEKLYADRTVAIQDLESAQWRDASAVRDTAAAESALRLAEADLADFHASADPVAAADSPALIKAPVDGKVLKVFEESSRVVAAGAALLEIGNPADLEVVIEVLSRDGAVIPPGTPIELEQWGGDEPLQAQVRLVEPGAFTKVSALGVEEQRVRVVADLLTPPNKRPGLGDQFRVEAHIIVWQTEQALKVPAGALFRQGDQWAVFVREAGRAKLRLVKAGHASGTETEILEGLKEGESVILYPGDRIRDGQRLKDLKI
;
A
#
# COMPACT_ATOMS: atom_id res chain seq x y z
N MET A 1 -64.58 -63.72 -20.84
CA MET A 1 -63.57 -63.60 -19.76
C MET A 1 -62.33 -62.86 -20.19
N GLY A 2 -61.86 -62.96 -21.45
CA GLY A 2 -60.63 -62.24 -21.90
C GLY A 2 -60.68 -60.73 -21.86
N GLY A 3 -61.84 -60.07 -22.07
CA GLY A 3 -62.00 -58.65 -22.08
C GLY A 3 -61.78 -57.94 -20.71
N LEU A 4 -62.21 -58.59 -19.64
CA LEU A 4 -62.04 -58.08 -18.26
C LEU A 4 -60.60 -58.16 -17.80
N VAL A 5 -59.81 -59.13 -18.28
CA VAL A 5 -58.41 -59.31 -17.95
C VAL A 5 -57.62 -58.24 -18.69
N LEU A 6 -57.97 -57.96 -19.95
CA LEU A 6 -57.30 -56.91 -20.73
C LEU A 6 -57.53 -55.50 -20.19
N ILE A 7 -58.78 -55.23 -19.77
CA ILE A 7 -59.10 -53.94 -19.09
C ILE A 7 -58.35 -53.82 -17.79
N GLY A 8 -58.26 -54.93 -17.00
CA GLY A 8 -57.49 -54.96 -15.75
C GLY A 8 -56.00 -54.68 -15.95
N LEU A 9 -55.37 -55.21 -17.03
CA LEU A 9 -53.99 -55.00 -17.37
C LEU A 9 -53.75 -53.55 -17.88
N ILE A 10 -54.68 -52.98 -18.67
CA ILE A 10 -54.63 -51.60 -19.11
C ILE A 10 -54.75 -50.62 -17.93
N VAL A 11 -55.69 -50.89 -16.99
CA VAL A 11 -55.85 -50.09 -15.77
C VAL A 11 -54.64 -50.20 -14.86
N ALA A 12 -54.03 -51.37 -14.75
CA ALA A 12 -52.79 -51.58 -13.96
C ALA A 12 -51.58 -50.88 -14.61
N GLY A 13 -51.51 -50.86 -15.95
CA GLY A 13 -50.45 -50.14 -16.71
C GLY A 13 -50.58 -48.61 -16.70
N LEU A 14 -51.83 -48.12 -16.54
CA LEU A 14 -52.12 -46.69 -16.42
C LEU A 14 -52.00 -46.16 -14.98
N TRP A 15 -51.74 -47.05 -14.01
CA TRP A 15 -51.56 -46.61 -12.61
C TRP A 15 -50.30 -45.80 -12.52
N PRO A 16 -50.35 -44.52 -12.04
CA PRO A 16 -49.16 -43.66 -11.96
C PRO A 16 -48.11 -44.33 -11.12
N GLN A 17 -46.98 -44.65 -11.75
CA GLN A 17 -45.83 -45.23 -11.06
C GLN A 17 -45.23 -44.20 -10.09
N PRO A 18 -44.81 -44.61 -8.88
CA PRO A 18 -44.20 -43.70 -7.92
C PRO A 18 -42.88 -43.18 -8.45
N THR A 19 -42.71 -41.86 -8.42
CA THR A 19 -41.50 -41.17 -8.91
C THR A 19 -40.37 -41.37 -7.87
N PRO A 20 -39.19 -41.85 -8.30
CA PRO A 20 -38.05 -41.95 -7.40
C PRO A 20 -37.54 -40.56 -7.07
N VAL A 21 -37.34 -40.26 -5.79
CA VAL A 21 -36.90 -38.98 -5.28
C VAL A 21 -35.84 -39.15 -4.21
N GLU A 22 -34.92 -38.21 -4.14
CA GLU A 22 -34.00 -38.04 -3.04
C GLU A 22 -34.65 -37.11 -2.00
N THR A 23 -34.53 -37.44 -0.72
CA THR A 23 -35.10 -36.62 0.36
C THR A 23 -34.04 -36.29 1.40
N ALA A 24 -34.16 -35.11 1.98
CA ALA A 24 -33.32 -34.69 3.13
C ALA A 24 -34.21 -34.34 4.31
N PRO A 25 -33.77 -34.62 5.54
CA PRO A 25 -34.50 -34.22 6.74
C PRO A 25 -34.37 -32.72 6.97
N VAL A 26 -35.43 -32.10 7.42
CA VAL A 26 -35.43 -30.76 8.00
C VAL A 26 -34.85 -30.83 9.40
N GLN A 27 -33.74 -30.17 9.64
CA GLN A 27 -33.04 -30.28 10.94
C GLN A 27 -32.59 -28.92 11.44
N ARG A 28 -32.35 -28.80 12.74
CA ARG A 28 -31.72 -27.63 13.29
C ARG A 28 -30.20 -27.75 13.24
N GLY A 29 -29.55 -26.65 12.99
CA GLY A 29 -28.09 -26.62 12.98
C GLY A 29 -27.55 -25.25 12.66
N LYS A 30 -26.24 -25.20 12.58
CA LYS A 30 -25.48 -23.98 12.24
C LYS A 30 -25.73 -23.60 10.77
N VAL A 31 -26.08 -22.35 10.56
CA VAL A 31 -26.15 -21.74 9.24
C VAL A 31 -25.33 -20.45 9.29
N ARG A 32 -24.51 -20.21 8.26
CA ARG A 32 -23.67 -19.02 8.12
C ARG A 32 -23.91 -18.41 6.75
N ALA A 33 -24.15 -17.10 6.70
CA ALA A 33 -24.09 -16.35 5.45
C ALA A 33 -22.71 -15.71 5.34
N THR A 34 -22.01 -16.02 4.27
CA THR A 34 -20.64 -15.57 4.03
C THR A 34 -20.53 -14.79 2.71
N VAL A 35 -19.69 -13.76 2.73
CA VAL A 35 -19.18 -13.14 1.51
C VAL A 35 -17.83 -13.78 1.23
N ASN A 36 -17.74 -14.48 0.10
CA ASN A 36 -16.54 -15.24 -0.28
C ASN A 36 -15.82 -14.51 -1.39
N GLU A 37 -14.59 -14.06 -1.12
CA GLU A 37 -13.78 -13.29 -2.04
C GLU A 37 -12.30 -13.58 -1.85
N GLU A 38 -11.51 -13.27 -2.88
CA GLU A 38 -10.05 -13.37 -2.79
C GLU A 38 -9.49 -12.20 -1.98
N GLY A 39 -8.54 -12.52 -1.11
CA GLY A 39 -7.72 -11.56 -0.39
C GLY A 39 -6.23 -11.75 -0.63
N LYS A 40 -5.47 -10.78 -0.19
CA LYS A 40 -3.99 -10.84 -0.15
C LYS A 40 -3.49 -10.40 1.20
N THR A 41 -2.52 -11.12 1.70
CA THR A 41 -1.76 -10.67 2.88
C THR A 41 -0.97 -9.44 2.53
N ARG A 42 -0.84 -8.53 3.48
CA ARG A 42 -0.04 -7.31 3.35
C ARG A 42 0.66 -7.03 4.68
N LEU A 43 1.92 -6.63 4.61
CA LEU A 43 2.59 -6.09 5.78
C LEU A 43 1.92 -4.79 6.21
N LYS A 44 1.62 -4.64 7.51
CA LYS A 44 1.07 -3.39 8.05
C LYS A 44 2.03 -2.23 7.86
N GLN A 45 3.33 -2.49 8.02
CA GLN A 45 4.37 -1.48 7.86
C GLN A 45 5.50 -1.98 6.97
N ARG A 46 5.89 -1.15 6.02
CA ARG A 46 7.01 -1.36 5.12
C ARG A 46 7.93 -0.15 5.20
N TYR A 47 9.20 -0.43 5.31
CA TYR A 47 10.24 0.60 5.41
C TYR A 47 11.12 0.53 4.17
N LEU A 48 10.99 1.56 3.32
CA LEU A 48 11.87 1.74 2.18
C LEU A 48 13.15 2.43 2.68
N VAL A 49 14.25 1.70 2.66
CA VAL A 49 15.57 2.25 2.97
C VAL A 49 16.16 2.81 1.69
N SER A 50 16.39 4.12 1.67
CA SER A 50 16.93 4.86 0.53
C SER A 50 18.28 5.48 0.84
N ALA A 51 19.02 5.83 -0.22
CA ALA A 51 20.30 6.51 -0.12
C ALA A 51 20.14 7.94 0.42
N PRO A 52 20.71 8.30 1.57
CA PRO A 52 20.60 9.66 2.13
C PRO A 52 21.44 10.68 1.34
N VAL A 53 22.49 10.23 0.67
CA VAL A 53 23.42 11.03 -0.12
C VAL A 53 23.74 10.34 -1.44
N ALA A 54 24.15 11.12 -2.44
CA ALA A 54 24.70 10.57 -3.67
C ALA A 54 26.13 10.06 -3.41
N GLY A 55 26.46 8.89 -3.98
CA GLY A 55 27.80 8.31 -3.78
C GLY A 55 27.96 6.95 -4.45
N GLN A 56 29.10 6.31 -4.20
CA GLN A 56 29.38 4.95 -4.62
C GLN A 56 28.81 3.99 -3.58
N LEU A 57 27.71 3.31 -3.90
CA LEU A 57 27.15 2.25 -3.07
C LEU A 57 28.15 1.08 -3.05
N ARG A 58 28.50 0.59 -1.86
CA ARG A 58 29.18 -0.70 -1.72
C ARG A 58 28.18 -1.83 -1.92
N ARG A 59 28.69 -2.99 -2.37
CA ARG A 59 27.84 -4.16 -2.55
C ARG A 59 27.07 -4.49 -1.27
N ILE A 60 25.75 -4.62 -1.40
CA ILE A 60 24.86 -5.08 -0.31
C ILE A 60 24.95 -6.62 -0.27
N SER A 61 25.40 -7.16 0.87
CA SER A 61 25.50 -8.61 1.07
C SER A 61 24.18 -9.26 1.51
N LEU A 62 23.23 -8.45 2.02
CA LEU A 62 21.94 -8.91 2.47
C LEU A 62 21.09 -9.36 1.27
N LYS A 63 20.37 -10.46 1.45
CA LYS A 63 19.42 -11.00 0.46
C LYS A 63 18.00 -10.94 0.99
N ALA A 64 17.02 -11.00 0.09
CA ALA A 64 15.62 -11.14 0.48
C ALA A 64 15.46 -12.35 1.43
N GLY A 65 14.71 -12.15 2.52
CA GLY A 65 14.52 -13.12 3.60
C GLY A 65 15.53 -13.02 4.74
N ALA A 66 16.66 -12.32 4.59
CA ALA A 66 17.65 -12.15 5.66
C ALA A 66 17.03 -11.39 6.85
N PRO A 67 17.22 -11.87 8.10
CA PRO A 67 16.80 -11.13 9.28
C PRO A 67 17.71 -9.91 9.48
N VAL A 68 17.12 -8.82 9.96
CA VAL A 68 17.84 -7.59 10.32
C VAL A 68 17.30 -7.06 11.65
N LYS A 69 18.17 -6.42 12.43
CA LYS A 69 17.82 -5.77 13.69
C LYS A 69 17.83 -4.25 13.52
N GLU A 70 17.01 -3.57 14.30
CA GLU A 70 17.05 -2.10 14.38
C GLU A 70 18.48 -1.60 14.67
N GLY A 71 18.93 -0.62 13.91
CA GLY A 71 20.28 -0.06 14.00
C GLY A 71 21.39 -0.89 13.32
N GLU A 72 21.10 -2.07 12.81
CA GLU A 72 22.07 -2.90 12.07
C GLU A 72 22.47 -2.24 10.76
N LEU A 73 23.76 -2.33 10.40
CA LEU A 73 24.28 -1.78 9.15
C LEU A 73 23.80 -2.60 7.96
N VAL A 74 23.02 -1.98 7.07
CA VAL A 74 22.42 -2.64 5.90
C VAL A 74 23.04 -2.19 4.58
N ALA A 75 23.61 -0.99 4.51
CA ALA A 75 24.30 -0.50 3.33
C ALA A 75 25.35 0.54 3.70
N THR A 76 26.33 0.73 2.82
CA THR A 76 27.38 1.75 2.94
C THR A 76 27.52 2.49 1.63
N ILE A 77 27.53 3.80 1.68
CA ILE A 77 27.77 4.66 0.52
C ILE A 77 29.05 5.46 0.76
N ASP A 78 30.02 5.29 -0.12
CA ASP A 78 31.21 6.14 -0.15
C ASP A 78 30.87 7.43 -0.88
N PRO A 79 31.22 8.60 -0.34
CA PRO A 79 30.99 9.86 -1.01
C PRO A 79 31.76 9.91 -2.33
N LEU A 80 31.19 10.53 -3.34
CA LEU A 80 31.93 10.82 -4.56
C LEU A 80 32.92 11.94 -4.23
N SER A 81 34.21 11.76 -4.57
CA SER A 81 35.20 12.81 -4.49
C SER A 81 34.72 14.04 -5.27
N PRO A 82 34.98 15.27 -4.76
CA PRO A 82 34.58 16.48 -5.45
C PRO A 82 35.01 16.43 -6.92
N SER A 83 34.11 16.82 -7.80
CA SER A 83 34.39 16.79 -9.24
C SER A 83 35.54 17.73 -9.60
N MET A 84 36.29 17.43 -10.69
CA MET A 84 37.32 18.38 -11.22
C MET A 84 36.76 19.77 -11.51
N LEU A 85 35.45 19.92 -11.69
CA LEU A 85 34.73 21.19 -11.81
C LEU A 85 34.85 22.05 -10.55
N ASP A 86 34.81 21.47 -9.36
CA ASP A 86 34.95 22.21 -8.10
C ASP A 86 36.39 22.76 -7.93
N ALA A 87 37.38 21.98 -8.31
CA ALA A 87 38.77 22.42 -8.28
C ALA A 87 39.03 23.62 -9.24
N ARG A 88 38.44 23.60 -10.44
CA ARG A 88 38.52 24.68 -11.41
C ARG A 88 37.77 25.93 -10.95
N SER A 89 36.58 25.74 -10.43
CA SER A 89 35.73 26.80 -9.89
C SER A 89 36.42 27.50 -8.71
N ARG A 90 37.04 26.74 -7.81
CA ARG A 90 37.83 27.25 -6.70
C ARG A 90 39.04 28.07 -7.19
N SER A 91 39.79 27.54 -8.17
CA SER A 91 40.93 28.29 -8.76
C SER A 91 40.50 29.63 -9.36
N LEU A 92 39.31 29.67 -10.01
CA LEU A 92 38.75 30.93 -10.55
C LEU A 92 38.35 31.90 -9.42
N ALA A 93 37.76 31.42 -8.33
CA ALA A 93 37.41 32.24 -7.16
C ALA A 93 38.66 32.83 -6.49
N VAL A 94 39.73 32.04 -6.33
CA VAL A 94 41.04 32.53 -5.84
C VAL A 94 41.58 33.63 -6.76
N ALA A 95 41.60 33.44 -8.09
CA ALA A 95 42.07 34.41 -9.02
C ALA A 95 41.25 35.73 -8.98
N ARG A 96 39.94 35.65 -8.80
CA ARG A 96 39.06 36.82 -8.62
C ARG A 96 39.39 37.57 -7.34
N ARG A 97 39.60 36.90 -6.21
CA ARG A 97 39.99 37.51 -4.94
C ARG A 97 41.34 38.21 -5.07
N ASP A 98 42.33 37.57 -5.70
CA ASP A 98 43.66 38.16 -5.91
C ASP A 98 43.62 39.39 -6.80
N THR A 99 42.78 39.35 -7.85
CA THR A 99 42.57 40.53 -8.72
C THR A 99 41.90 41.68 -7.96
N ALA A 100 40.89 41.41 -7.13
CA ALA A 100 40.22 42.41 -6.31
C ALA A 100 41.18 43.01 -5.26
N ALA A 101 42.02 42.18 -4.64
CA ALA A 101 43.04 42.63 -3.69
C ALA A 101 44.09 43.55 -4.36
N ALA A 102 44.57 43.20 -5.55
CA ALA A 102 45.50 44.04 -6.30
C ALA A 102 44.87 45.39 -6.71
N ASN A 103 43.58 45.38 -7.10
CA ASN A 103 42.85 46.61 -7.40
C ASN A 103 42.67 47.50 -6.16
N LEU A 104 42.37 46.94 -5.01
CA LEU A 104 42.27 47.66 -3.73
C LEU A 104 43.62 48.31 -3.38
N ALA A 105 44.74 47.58 -3.52
CA ALA A 105 46.07 48.15 -3.28
C ALA A 105 46.31 49.35 -4.18
N LYS A 106 46.03 49.26 -5.49
CA LYS A 106 46.14 50.37 -6.44
C LYS A 106 45.30 51.61 -6.04
N CYS A 107 44.03 51.37 -5.61
CA CYS A 107 43.12 52.44 -5.16
C CYS A 107 43.70 53.14 -3.88
N ARG A 108 44.22 52.37 -2.93
CA ARG A 108 44.81 52.87 -1.69
C ARG A 108 46.05 53.76 -1.99
N ASP A 109 46.89 53.32 -2.90
CA ASP A 109 48.05 54.14 -3.32
C ASP A 109 47.61 55.45 -3.97
N ALA A 110 46.58 55.38 -4.84
CA ALA A 110 45.99 56.57 -5.46
C ALA A 110 45.34 57.52 -4.45
N GLN A 111 44.64 56.97 -3.44
CA GLN A 111 44.10 57.79 -2.35
C GLN A 111 45.18 58.43 -1.52
N THR A 112 46.22 57.70 -1.13
CA THR A 112 47.36 58.25 -0.38
C THR A 112 48.04 59.41 -1.13
N PHE A 113 48.20 59.27 -2.47
CA PHE A 113 48.73 60.35 -3.31
C PHE A 113 47.77 61.54 -3.36
N ALA A 114 46.47 61.33 -3.57
CA ALA A 114 45.50 62.44 -3.66
C ALA A 114 45.37 63.18 -2.33
N THR A 115 45.38 62.51 -1.20
CA THR A 115 45.34 63.09 0.15
C THR A 115 46.61 63.91 0.43
N SER A 116 47.80 63.43 0.03
CA SER A 116 49.06 64.17 0.14
C SER A 116 49.08 65.42 -0.71
N GLU A 117 48.54 65.33 -1.94
CA GLU A 117 48.39 66.43 -2.84
C GLU A 117 47.43 67.50 -2.32
N LEU A 118 46.28 67.09 -1.81
CA LEU A 118 45.30 67.97 -1.13
C LEU A 118 45.97 68.72 0.02
N HIS A 119 46.65 68.03 0.90
CA HIS A 119 47.38 68.70 2.01
C HIS A 119 48.42 69.71 1.59
N ARG A 120 49.08 69.41 0.47
CA ARG A 120 50.05 70.38 -0.15
C ARG A 120 49.35 71.62 -0.68
N ILE A 121 48.25 71.40 -1.43
CA ILE A 121 47.47 72.52 -2.01
C ILE A 121 46.79 73.35 -0.93
N GLU A 122 46.28 72.76 0.12
CA GLU A 122 45.71 73.45 1.30
C GLU A 122 46.72 74.43 1.94
N LYS A 123 47.94 73.97 2.15
CA LYS A 123 49.01 74.83 2.66
C LYS A 123 49.34 76.01 1.71
N LEU A 124 49.47 75.73 0.40
CA LEU A 124 49.75 76.76 -0.62
C LEU A 124 48.58 77.75 -0.74
N TYR A 125 47.35 77.31 -0.56
CA TYR A 125 46.15 78.13 -0.54
C TYR A 125 46.16 79.08 0.71
N ALA A 126 46.46 78.51 1.86
CA ALA A 126 46.62 79.31 3.09
C ALA A 126 47.68 80.43 2.93
N ASP A 127 48.77 80.14 2.19
CA ASP A 127 49.82 81.10 1.86
C ASP A 127 49.43 82.01 0.70
N ARG A 128 48.20 81.93 0.15
CA ARG A 128 47.65 82.71 -0.99
C ARG A 128 48.47 82.54 -2.29
N THR A 129 49.10 81.40 -2.51
CA THR A 129 49.97 81.16 -3.68
C THR A 129 49.24 80.39 -4.81
N VAL A 130 48.09 79.84 -4.58
CA VAL A 130 47.23 79.09 -5.55
C VAL A 130 45.78 79.60 -5.54
N ALA A 131 45.06 79.38 -6.65
CA ALA A 131 43.66 79.75 -6.78
C ALA A 131 42.73 78.81 -6.05
N ILE A 132 41.51 79.29 -5.70
CA ILE A 132 40.49 78.48 -5.04
C ILE A 132 40.10 77.28 -5.89
N GLN A 133 40.12 77.38 -7.20
CA GLN A 133 39.86 76.35 -8.18
C GLN A 133 40.80 75.13 -8.04
N ASP A 134 42.08 75.40 -7.72
CA ASP A 134 43.09 74.34 -7.49
C ASP A 134 42.78 73.59 -6.22
N LEU A 135 42.35 74.27 -5.17
CA LEU A 135 41.93 73.67 -3.94
C LEU A 135 40.69 72.79 -4.14
N GLU A 136 39.63 73.32 -4.77
CA GLU A 136 38.38 72.55 -5.08
C GLU A 136 38.70 71.35 -5.94
N SER A 137 39.59 71.46 -6.93
CA SER A 137 39.97 70.31 -7.77
C SER A 137 40.74 69.22 -6.99
N ALA A 138 41.63 69.64 -6.06
CA ALA A 138 42.31 68.69 -5.17
C ALA A 138 41.35 67.99 -4.20
N GLN A 139 40.40 68.71 -3.60
CA GLN A 139 39.38 68.18 -2.77
C GLN A 139 38.52 67.19 -3.54
N TRP A 140 38.08 67.48 -4.73
CA TRP A 140 37.34 66.60 -5.58
C TRP A 140 38.09 65.30 -5.90
N ARG A 141 39.41 65.38 -6.23
CA ARG A 141 40.26 64.20 -6.48
C ARG A 141 40.42 63.34 -5.29
N ASP A 142 40.63 63.88 -4.08
CA ASP A 142 40.70 63.13 -2.85
C ASP A 142 39.41 62.46 -2.54
N ALA A 143 38.28 63.19 -2.58
CA ALA A 143 36.93 62.62 -2.36
C ALA A 143 36.57 61.51 -3.37
N SER A 144 37.08 61.62 -4.64
CA SER A 144 36.89 60.53 -5.63
C SER A 144 37.71 59.28 -5.23
N ALA A 145 39.00 59.49 -4.89
CA ALA A 145 39.90 58.41 -4.51
C ALA A 145 39.45 57.68 -3.27
N VAL A 146 38.85 58.38 -2.29
CA VAL A 146 38.22 57.77 -1.12
C VAL A 146 37.03 56.82 -1.51
N ARG A 147 36.16 57.29 -2.44
CA ARG A 147 35.03 56.50 -2.93
C ARG A 147 35.50 55.29 -3.74
N ASP A 148 36.52 55.46 -4.57
CA ASP A 148 37.11 54.39 -5.39
C ASP A 148 37.73 53.31 -4.50
N THR A 149 38.39 53.71 -3.41
CA THR A 149 38.92 52.77 -2.40
C THR A 149 37.82 52.02 -1.69
N ALA A 150 36.73 52.69 -1.27
CA ALA A 150 35.57 52.04 -0.62
C ALA A 150 34.85 51.05 -1.56
N ALA A 151 34.79 51.41 -2.87
CA ALA A 151 34.24 50.49 -3.88
C ALA A 151 35.11 49.24 -4.06
N ALA A 152 36.46 49.43 -4.13
CA ALA A 152 37.41 48.34 -4.25
C ALA A 152 37.42 47.42 -2.99
N GLU A 153 37.25 48.00 -1.78
CA GLU A 153 37.09 47.21 -0.54
C GLU A 153 35.82 46.36 -0.56
N SER A 154 34.74 46.92 -1.09
CA SER A 154 33.49 46.17 -1.21
C SER A 154 33.59 45.02 -2.23
N ALA A 155 34.31 45.26 -3.35
CA ALA A 155 34.59 44.25 -4.37
C ALA A 155 35.47 43.10 -3.81
N LEU A 156 36.47 43.42 -2.97
CA LEU A 156 37.31 42.43 -2.32
C LEU A 156 36.47 41.58 -1.35
N ARG A 157 35.66 42.23 -0.49
CA ARG A 157 34.77 41.49 0.44
C ARG A 157 33.83 40.55 -0.30
N LEU A 158 33.27 40.93 -1.44
CA LEU A 158 32.45 40.06 -2.26
C LEU A 158 33.23 38.84 -2.77
N ALA A 159 34.43 39.06 -3.30
CA ALA A 159 35.27 37.98 -3.80
C ALA A 159 35.78 37.04 -2.67
N GLU A 160 35.97 37.56 -1.45
CA GLU A 160 36.28 36.75 -0.26
C GLU A 160 35.07 35.93 0.22
N ALA A 161 33.87 36.49 0.16
CA ALA A 161 32.63 35.73 0.47
C ALA A 161 32.42 34.61 -0.53
N ASP A 162 32.56 34.87 -1.84
CA ASP A 162 32.52 33.85 -2.87
C ASP A 162 33.53 32.72 -2.61
N LEU A 163 34.73 33.05 -2.16
CA LEU A 163 35.74 32.05 -1.81
C LEU A 163 35.42 31.31 -0.51
N ALA A 164 34.79 31.96 0.48
CA ALA A 164 34.38 31.34 1.74
C ALA A 164 33.31 30.28 1.53
N ASP A 165 32.40 30.47 0.58
CA ASP A 165 31.38 29.46 0.22
C ASP A 165 32.05 28.17 -0.29
N PHE A 166 33.18 28.27 -1.01
CA PHE A 166 33.99 27.11 -1.38
C PHE A 166 34.71 26.47 -0.18
N HIS A 167 35.03 27.23 0.85
CA HIS A 167 35.64 26.71 2.09
C HIS A 167 34.58 26.07 2.99
N ALA A 168 33.39 26.66 3.11
CA ALA A 168 32.27 26.05 3.80
C ALA A 168 31.81 24.72 3.17
N SER A 169 31.91 24.63 1.83
CA SER A 169 31.72 23.40 1.07
C SER A 169 32.93 22.44 1.16
N ALA A 170 34.11 22.90 1.55
CA ALA A 170 35.37 22.15 1.59
C ALA A 170 35.74 21.67 3.00
N ASP A 171 35.15 22.22 4.06
CA ASP A 171 35.20 21.63 5.42
C ASP A 171 34.31 20.37 5.63
N PRO A 172 33.45 19.97 4.68
CA PRO A 172 32.97 18.59 4.67
C PRO A 172 34.09 17.57 4.33
N VAL A 173 35.34 17.97 4.07
CA VAL A 173 36.43 17.00 3.77
C VAL A 173 36.62 16.01 4.94
N ALA A 174 36.43 16.40 6.18
CA ALA A 174 36.42 15.45 7.30
C ALA A 174 35.10 14.65 7.42
N ALA A 175 33.98 15.18 6.92
CA ALA A 175 32.68 14.48 6.88
C ALA A 175 32.42 13.81 5.51
N ALA A 176 33.02 14.32 4.43
CA ALA A 176 32.86 13.80 3.07
C ALA A 176 33.71 12.56 2.78
N ASP A 177 34.80 12.33 3.54
CA ASP A 177 35.57 11.08 3.47
C ASP A 177 35.02 9.94 4.33
N SER A 178 34.03 10.22 5.18
CA SER A 178 33.41 9.19 5.99
C SER A 178 32.27 8.52 5.24
N PRO A 179 32.29 7.18 5.10
CA PRO A 179 31.21 6.45 4.47
C PRO A 179 29.87 6.74 5.15
N ALA A 180 28.82 7.00 4.38
CA ALA A 180 27.47 7.07 4.90
C ALA A 180 27.00 5.66 5.28
N LEU A 181 26.87 5.41 6.58
CA LEU A 181 26.42 4.15 7.13
C LEU A 181 24.89 4.14 7.23
N ILE A 182 24.25 3.28 6.44
CA ILE A 182 22.79 3.16 6.38
C ILE A 182 22.38 2.00 7.27
N LYS A 183 21.52 2.30 8.25
CA LYS A 183 21.08 1.35 9.27
C LYS A 183 19.63 0.96 9.05
N ALA A 184 19.26 -0.25 9.49
CA ALA A 184 17.89 -0.72 9.50
C ALA A 184 17.05 0.14 10.49
N PRO A 185 15.87 0.62 10.05
CA PRO A 185 15.01 1.45 10.90
C PRO A 185 14.22 0.65 11.94
N VAL A 186 14.06 -0.67 11.75
CA VAL A 186 13.26 -1.57 12.60
C VAL A 186 13.80 -2.99 12.55
N ASP A 187 13.38 -3.80 13.54
CA ASP A 187 13.56 -5.25 13.52
C ASP A 187 12.66 -5.88 12.45
N GLY A 188 13.20 -6.82 11.67
CA GLY A 188 12.40 -7.48 10.64
C GLY A 188 13.20 -8.37 9.71
N LYS A 189 12.73 -8.46 8.49
CA LYS A 189 13.42 -9.16 7.38
C LYS A 189 13.52 -8.24 6.17
N VAL A 190 14.57 -8.45 5.40
CA VAL A 190 14.70 -7.83 4.08
C VAL A 190 13.64 -8.44 3.16
N LEU A 191 12.73 -7.63 2.65
CA LEU A 191 11.68 -8.06 1.72
C LEU A 191 12.19 -8.07 0.29
N LYS A 192 12.91 -7.02 -0.06
CA LYS A 192 13.46 -6.82 -1.40
C LYS A 192 14.76 -6.03 -1.33
N VAL A 193 15.71 -6.37 -2.17
CA VAL A 193 16.91 -5.59 -2.45
C VAL A 193 16.77 -5.03 -3.86
N PHE A 194 16.82 -3.72 -4.00
CA PHE A 194 16.71 -3.04 -5.31
C PHE A 194 18.06 -2.95 -5.99
N GLU A 195 19.13 -2.74 -5.19
CA GLU A 195 20.47 -2.53 -5.67
C GLU A 195 21.46 -3.46 -4.89
N GLU A 196 21.84 -4.57 -5.50
CA GLU A 196 22.82 -5.51 -4.88
C GLU A 196 24.27 -5.15 -5.18
N SER A 197 24.51 -4.65 -6.39
CA SER A 197 25.87 -4.43 -6.92
C SER A 197 26.41 -3.08 -6.52
N SER A 198 27.75 -3.00 -6.41
CA SER A 198 28.43 -1.72 -6.23
C SER A 198 28.21 -0.82 -7.45
N ARG A 199 27.65 0.36 -7.26
CA ARG A 199 27.37 1.36 -8.32
C ARG A 199 27.19 2.74 -7.74
N VAL A 200 27.25 3.75 -8.59
CA VAL A 200 26.90 5.12 -8.22
C VAL A 200 25.37 5.22 -8.07
N VAL A 201 24.91 5.74 -6.95
CA VAL A 201 23.51 6.01 -6.66
C VAL A 201 23.28 7.48 -6.38
N ALA A 202 22.11 7.98 -6.76
CA ALA A 202 21.67 9.33 -6.41
C ALA A 202 21.06 9.35 -5.00
N ALA A 203 21.04 10.52 -4.38
CA ALA A 203 20.27 10.71 -3.15
C ALA A 203 18.78 10.39 -3.39
N GLY A 204 18.16 9.67 -2.45
CA GLY A 204 16.77 9.18 -2.56
C GLY A 204 16.61 7.87 -3.33
N ALA A 205 17.67 7.30 -3.93
CA ALA A 205 17.59 5.99 -4.59
C ALA A 205 17.19 4.89 -3.61
N ALA A 206 16.20 4.07 -3.98
CA ALA A 206 15.75 2.93 -3.18
C ALA A 206 16.85 1.86 -3.15
N LEU A 207 17.25 1.39 -1.97
CA LEU A 207 18.29 0.39 -1.79
C LEU A 207 17.71 -0.96 -1.41
N LEU A 208 16.89 -1.01 -0.36
CA LEU A 208 16.22 -2.21 0.10
C LEU A 208 14.92 -1.89 0.84
N GLU A 209 14.07 -2.88 0.98
CA GLU A 209 12.80 -2.80 1.69
C GLU A 209 12.83 -3.76 2.88
N ILE A 210 12.47 -3.26 4.05
CA ILE A 210 12.45 -4.02 5.31
C ILE A 210 11.01 -4.03 5.85
N GLY A 211 10.62 -5.15 6.44
CA GLY A 211 9.35 -5.27 7.14
C GLY A 211 9.32 -6.47 8.08
N ASN A 212 8.34 -6.47 8.97
CA ASN A 212 8.15 -7.57 9.91
C ASN A 212 7.09 -8.56 9.40
N PRO A 213 7.46 -9.76 8.91
CA PRO A 213 6.49 -10.75 8.42
C PRO A 213 5.53 -11.29 9.50
N ALA A 214 5.80 -11.04 10.78
CA ALA A 214 4.88 -11.38 11.85
C ALA A 214 3.67 -10.43 11.91
N ASP A 215 3.82 -9.19 11.44
CA ASP A 215 2.78 -8.16 11.48
C ASP A 215 2.08 -8.00 10.11
N LEU A 216 1.32 -9.04 9.76
CA LEU A 216 0.52 -9.09 8.54
C LEU A 216 -0.93 -8.67 8.83
N GLU A 217 -1.53 -8.06 7.83
CA GLU A 217 -2.97 -7.85 7.68
C GLU A 217 -3.43 -8.50 6.37
N VAL A 218 -4.73 -8.63 6.19
CA VAL A 218 -5.32 -9.14 4.94
C VAL A 218 -6.16 -8.05 4.30
N VAL A 219 -5.97 -7.85 3.02
CA VAL A 219 -6.78 -6.94 2.20
C VAL A 219 -7.62 -7.78 1.25
N ILE A 220 -8.94 -7.65 1.38
CA ILE A 220 -9.93 -8.39 0.62
C ILE A 220 -10.69 -7.39 -0.26
N GLU A 221 -10.82 -7.67 -1.55
CA GLU A 221 -11.55 -6.81 -2.47
C GLU A 221 -12.96 -7.38 -2.66
N VAL A 222 -13.96 -6.76 -2.03
CA VAL A 222 -15.36 -7.18 -2.10
C VAL A 222 -16.18 -6.23 -3.00
N LEU A 223 -17.30 -6.71 -3.52
CA LEU A 223 -18.25 -5.84 -4.23
C LEU A 223 -18.75 -4.74 -3.30
N SER A 224 -18.91 -3.53 -3.81
CA SER A 224 -19.30 -2.35 -2.98
C SER A 224 -20.63 -2.57 -2.24
N ARG A 225 -21.59 -3.28 -2.84
CA ARG A 225 -22.86 -3.66 -2.21
C ARG A 225 -22.67 -4.57 -1.00
N ASP A 226 -21.70 -5.50 -1.11
CA ASP A 226 -21.42 -6.48 -0.05
C ASP A 226 -20.59 -5.82 1.06
N GLY A 227 -19.67 -4.92 0.67
CA GLY A 227 -18.90 -4.11 1.62
C GLY A 227 -19.76 -3.20 2.51
N ALA A 228 -20.89 -2.70 1.99
CA ALA A 228 -21.80 -1.82 2.72
C ALA A 228 -22.48 -2.50 3.93
N VAL A 229 -22.55 -3.83 3.94
CA VAL A 229 -23.20 -4.63 5.01
C VAL A 229 -22.19 -5.32 5.93
N ILE A 230 -20.89 -5.07 5.76
CA ILE A 230 -19.82 -5.66 6.58
C ILE A 230 -19.38 -4.65 7.66
N PRO A 231 -19.80 -4.82 8.93
CA PRO A 231 -19.33 -3.94 10.00
C PRO A 231 -17.90 -4.31 10.43
N PRO A 232 -17.14 -3.36 11.02
CA PRO A 232 -15.92 -3.67 11.75
C PRO A 232 -16.20 -4.71 12.85
N GLY A 233 -15.22 -5.59 13.10
CA GLY A 233 -15.37 -6.68 14.05
C GLY A 233 -15.96 -7.97 13.46
N THR A 234 -16.39 -7.98 12.19
CA THR A 234 -16.90 -9.17 11.52
C THR A 234 -15.82 -10.26 11.44
N PRO A 235 -16.10 -11.51 11.87
CA PRO A 235 -15.15 -12.60 11.80
C PRO A 235 -14.93 -13.07 10.36
N ILE A 236 -13.71 -13.50 10.08
CA ILE A 236 -13.28 -14.00 8.76
C ILE A 236 -12.53 -15.32 8.98
N GLU A 237 -12.85 -16.31 8.19
CA GLU A 237 -12.04 -17.51 8.00
C GLU A 237 -11.26 -17.38 6.70
N LEU A 238 -9.94 -17.63 6.76
CA LEU A 238 -9.06 -17.56 5.60
C LEU A 238 -8.57 -18.94 5.24
N GLU A 239 -8.86 -19.37 4.04
CA GLU A 239 -8.47 -20.65 3.48
C GLU A 239 -7.46 -20.50 2.35
N GLN A 240 -6.94 -21.61 1.84
CA GLN A 240 -6.00 -21.67 0.70
C GLN A 240 -4.73 -20.82 0.88
N TRP A 241 -4.30 -20.59 2.12
CA TRP A 241 -3.10 -19.85 2.45
C TRP A 241 -1.80 -20.68 2.40
N GLY A 242 -1.94 -22.00 2.18
CA GLY A 242 -0.84 -22.97 2.10
C GLY A 242 -0.67 -23.87 3.32
N GLY A 243 -1.52 -23.71 4.35
CA GLY A 243 -1.62 -24.63 5.48
C GLY A 243 -2.97 -25.37 5.49
N ASP A 244 -3.09 -26.38 6.35
CA ASP A 244 -4.24 -27.28 6.41
C ASP A 244 -5.43 -26.68 7.18
N GLU A 245 -5.17 -25.83 8.17
CA GLU A 245 -6.21 -25.25 9.01
C GLU A 245 -6.54 -23.81 8.55
N PRO A 246 -7.84 -23.43 8.54
CA PRO A 246 -8.23 -22.04 8.26
C PRO A 246 -7.65 -21.08 9.29
N LEU A 247 -7.12 -19.93 8.81
CA LEU A 247 -6.68 -18.87 9.71
C LEU A 247 -7.89 -18.03 10.12
N GLN A 248 -7.85 -17.55 11.35
CA GLN A 248 -8.85 -16.64 11.89
C GLN A 248 -8.40 -15.18 11.72
N ALA A 249 -9.30 -14.37 11.22
CA ALA A 249 -9.11 -12.93 11.07
C ALA A 249 -10.37 -12.16 11.44
N GLN A 250 -10.27 -10.87 11.60
CA GLN A 250 -11.37 -9.98 11.94
C GLN A 250 -11.29 -8.69 11.13
N VAL A 251 -12.43 -8.26 10.61
CA VAL A 251 -12.53 -6.98 9.90
C VAL A 251 -12.14 -5.84 10.84
N ARG A 252 -11.11 -5.10 10.47
CA ARG A 252 -10.71 -3.87 11.15
C ARG A 252 -11.47 -2.67 10.60
N LEU A 253 -11.49 -2.55 9.27
CA LEU A 253 -12.19 -1.47 8.58
C LEU A 253 -12.58 -1.88 7.15
N VAL A 254 -13.59 -1.21 6.62
CA VAL A 254 -13.91 -1.21 5.19
C VAL A 254 -13.52 0.17 4.66
N GLU A 255 -12.66 0.23 3.65
CA GLU A 255 -12.24 1.49 3.06
C GLU A 255 -13.45 2.19 2.41
N PRO A 256 -13.71 3.48 2.69
CA PRO A 256 -14.89 4.18 2.18
C PRO A 256 -14.81 4.49 0.67
N GLY A 257 -13.64 4.40 0.07
CA GLY A 257 -13.40 4.64 -1.34
C GLY A 257 -13.61 3.40 -2.19
N ALA A 258 -14.62 3.41 -3.07
CA ALA A 258 -14.78 2.37 -4.08
C ALA A 258 -13.85 2.61 -5.29
N PHE A 259 -13.44 1.53 -5.93
CA PHE A 259 -12.66 1.56 -7.16
C PHE A 259 -13.28 0.60 -8.20
N THR A 260 -13.03 0.88 -9.47
CA THR A 260 -13.48 0.03 -10.57
C THR A 260 -12.42 -1.04 -10.86
N LYS A 261 -12.85 -2.30 -10.93
CA LYS A 261 -12.03 -3.42 -11.35
C LYS A 261 -12.74 -4.18 -12.47
N VAL A 262 -12.01 -4.54 -13.50
CA VAL A 262 -12.54 -5.39 -14.58
C VAL A 262 -12.42 -6.85 -14.16
N SER A 263 -13.55 -7.58 -14.14
CA SER A 263 -13.59 -9.01 -13.82
C SER A 263 -12.97 -9.84 -14.95
N ALA A 264 -12.70 -11.11 -14.68
CA ALA A 264 -12.19 -12.06 -15.67
C ALA A 264 -13.10 -12.21 -16.92
N LEU A 265 -14.37 -11.85 -16.78
CA LEU A 265 -15.36 -11.86 -17.87
C LEU A 265 -15.44 -10.52 -18.64
N GLY A 266 -14.58 -9.55 -18.31
CA GLY A 266 -14.57 -8.24 -18.97
C GLY A 266 -15.64 -7.26 -18.46
N VAL A 267 -16.30 -7.55 -17.35
CA VAL A 267 -17.33 -6.69 -16.75
C VAL A 267 -16.71 -5.78 -15.70
N GLU A 268 -17.03 -4.50 -15.75
CA GLU A 268 -16.63 -3.53 -14.73
C GLU A 268 -17.43 -3.75 -13.43
N GLU A 269 -16.72 -3.90 -12.34
CA GLU A 269 -17.28 -4.09 -10.99
C GLU A 269 -16.80 -2.97 -10.07
N GLN A 270 -17.72 -2.42 -9.29
CA GLN A 270 -17.39 -1.48 -8.21
C GLN A 270 -17.05 -2.26 -6.96
N ARG A 271 -15.80 -2.16 -6.50
CA ARG A 271 -15.27 -2.88 -5.37
C ARG A 271 -14.76 -1.94 -4.28
N VAL A 272 -14.78 -2.39 -3.04
CA VAL A 272 -14.17 -1.74 -1.88
C VAL A 272 -13.18 -2.69 -1.22
N ARG A 273 -12.21 -2.13 -0.48
CA ARG A 273 -11.26 -2.95 0.27
C ARG A 273 -11.72 -3.11 1.71
N VAL A 274 -11.77 -4.36 2.12
CA VAL A 274 -11.93 -4.78 3.51
C VAL A 274 -10.54 -5.11 4.05
N VAL A 275 -10.12 -4.42 5.10
CA VAL A 275 -8.84 -4.66 5.77
C VAL A 275 -9.12 -5.41 7.06
N ALA A 276 -8.46 -6.54 7.22
CA ALA A 276 -8.65 -7.44 8.34
C ALA A 276 -7.36 -7.74 9.09
N ASP A 277 -7.44 -7.82 10.41
CA ASP A 277 -6.35 -8.25 11.27
C ASP A 277 -6.34 -9.77 11.43
N LEU A 278 -5.16 -10.37 11.30
CA LEU A 278 -4.96 -11.79 11.56
C LEU A 278 -4.96 -12.05 13.06
N LEU A 279 -5.89 -12.87 13.53
CA LEU A 279 -5.98 -13.30 14.93
C LEU A 279 -5.10 -14.53 15.20
N THR A 280 -4.89 -15.37 14.18
CA THR A 280 -4.02 -16.55 14.28
C THR A 280 -2.56 -16.07 14.47
N PRO A 281 -1.89 -16.51 15.55
CA PRO A 281 -0.55 -16.04 15.89
C PRO A 281 0.49 -16.51 14.86
N PRO A 282 1.61 -15.75 14.68
CA PRO A 282 2.62 -16.00 13.66
C PRO A 282 3.26 -17.40 13.69
N ASN A 283 3.39 -18.01 14.88
CA ASN A 283 3.96 -19.36 15.05
C ASN A 283 3.08 -20.46 14.45
N LYS A 284 1.77 -20.23 14.25
CA LYS A 284 0.85 -21.16 13.59
C LYS A 284 0.75 -20.93 12.08
N ARG A 285 1.41 -19.90 11.55
CA ARG A 285 1.43 -19.56 10.12
C ARG A 285 2.85 -19.24 9.60
N PRO A 286 3.85 -20.10 9.86
CA PRO A 286 5.25 -19.78 9.61
C PRO A 286 5.58 -19.56 8.12
N GLY A 287 4.79 -20.16 7.22
CA GLY A 287 4.98 -20.04 5.77
C GLY A 287 4.25 -18.86 5.13
N LEU A 288 3.42 -18.12 5.89
CA LEU A 288 2.64 -17.03 5.34
C LEU A 288 3.51 -15.77 5.22
N GLY A 289 3.66 -15.29 4.00
CA GLY A 289 4.44 -14.10 3.66
C GLY A 289 3.56 -12.92 3.24
N ASP A 290 4.24 -11.90 2.73
CA ASP A 290 3.61 -10.72 2.14
C ASP A 290 3.10 -11.01 0.72
N GLN A 291 1.96 -10.42 0.33
CA GLN A 291 1.28 -10.59 -0.97
C GLN A 291 0.86 -12.05 -1.29
N PHE A 292 0.74 -12.91 -0.28
CA PHE A 292 0.20 -14.24 -0.47
C PHE A 292 -1.31 -14.17 -0.68
N ARG A 293 -1.79 -14.93 -1.66
CA ARG A 293 -3.22 -15.08 -1.93
C ARG A 293 -3.87 -15.92 -0.84
N VAL A 294 -5.05 -15.53 -0.44
CA VAL A 294 -5.93 -16.27 0.49
C VAL A 294 -7.35 -16.21 -0.02
N GLU A 295 -8.15 -17.20 0.32
CA GLU A 295 -9.60 -17.18 0.13
C GLU A 295 -10.26 -16.77 1.44
N ALA A 296 -11.03 -15.69 1.41
CA ALA A 296 -11.64 -15.11 2.60
C ALA A 296 -13.14 -15.38 2.63
N HIS A 297 -13.60 -16.00 3.71
CA HIS A 297 -15.02 -16.23 4.04
C HIS A 297 -15.42 -15.26 5.15
N ILE A 298 -15.97 -14.10 4.78
CA ILE A 298 -16.42 -13.05 5.71
C ILE A 298 -17.79 -13.43 6.23
N ILE A 299 -17.93 -13.72 7.54
CA ILE A 299 -19.15 -14.24 8.14
C ILE A 299 -20.06 -13.08 8.52
N VAL A 300 -20.91 -12.65 7.58
CA VAL A 300 -21.80 -11.50 7.77
C VAL A 300 -23.00 -11.80 8.66
N TRP A 301 -23.34 -13.08 8.79
CA TRP A 301 -24.41 -13.54 9.67
C TRP A 301 -24.20 -15.02 10.03
N GLN A 302 -24.51 -15.38 11.25
CA GLN A 302 -24.54 -16.80 11.68
C GLN A 302 -25.52 -17.04 12.81
N THR A 303 -26.01 -18.27 12.86
CA THR A 303 -26.80 -18.80 14.00
C THR A 303 -26.49 -20.29 14.20
N GLU A 304 -26.54 -20.76 15.43
CA GLU A 304 -26.24 -22.17 15.77
C GLU A 304 -27.45 -23.08 15.66
N GLN A 305 -28.68 -22.54 15.63
CA GLN A 305 -29.92 -23.33 15.76
C GLN A 305 -30.98 -22.94 14.72
N ALA A 306 -30.59 -22.57 13.53
CA ALA A 306 -31.54 -22.34 12.44
C ALA A 306 -32.22 -23.66 12.05
N LEU A 307 -33.52 -23.60 11.76
CA LEU A 307 -34.18 -24.67 11.01
C LEU A 307 -33.72 -24.60 9.58
N LYS A 308 -33.06 -25.62 9.04
CA LYS A 308 -32.37 -25.57 7.75
C LYS A 308 -32.76 -26.71 6.84
N VAL A 309 -32.66 -26.44 5.55
CA VAL A 309 -32.82 -27.42 4.49
C VAL A 309 -31.68 -27.24 3.47
N PRO A 310 -31.29 -28.30 2.74
CA PRO A 310 -30.39 -28.14 1.60
C PRO A 310 -30.98 -27.16 0.58
N ALA A 311 -30.12 -26.28 0.02
CA ALA A 311 -30.57 -25.27 -0.96
C ALA A 311 -31.27 -25.90 -2.19
N GLY A 312 -30.85 -27.11 -2.57
CA GLY A 312 -31.46 -27.86 -3.66
C GLY A 312 -32.91 -28.37 -3.40
N ALA A 313 -33.45 -28.18 -2.20
CA ALA A 313 -34.86 -28.48 -1.91
C ALA A 313 -35.79 -27.30 -2.21
N LEU A 314 -35.24 -26.09 -2.32
CA LEU A 314 -35.99 -24.85 -2.53
C LEU A 314 -36.13 -24.51 -4.01
N PHE A 315 -37.33 -24.10 -4.39
CA PHE A 315 -37.57 -23.56 -5.73
C PHE A 315 -38.54 -22.38 -5.69
N ARG A 316 -38.57 -21.61 -6.76
CA ARG A 316 -39.50 -20.47 -6.88
C ARG A 316 -40.86 -20.90 -7.43
N GLN A 317 -41.92 -20.49 -6.75
CA GLN A 317 -43.26 -20.57 -7.24
C GLN A 317 -43.89 -19.16 -7.26
N GLY A 318 -43.86 -18.55 -8.42
CA GLY A 318 -44.10 -17.10 -8.52
C GLY A 318 -43.06 -16.31 -7.73
N ASP A 319 -43.51 -15.44 -6.86
CA ASP A 319 -42.65 -14.58 -6.03
C ASP A 319 -42.23 -15.23 -4.68
N GLN A 320 -42.74 -16.44 -4.41
CA GLN A 320 -42.52 -17.12 -3.12
C GLN A 320 -41.59 -18.31 -3.24
N TRP A 321 -40.91 -18.64 -2.14
CA TRP A 321 -40.17 -19.89 -2.02
C TRP A 321 -41.10 -21.04 -1.68
N ALA A 322 -40.89 -22.19 -2.30
CA ALA A 322 -41.64 -23.40 -2.08
C ALA A 322 -40.70 -24.61 -1.92
N VAL A 323 -41.21 -25.62 -1.26
CA VAL A 323 -40.61 -26.95 -1.15
C VAL A 323 -41.67 -28.02 -1.36
N PHE A 324 -41.24 -29.21 -1.77
CA PHE A 324 -42.09 -30.39 -1.66
C PHE A 324 -41.72 -31.16 -0.39
N VAL A 325 -42.69 -31.30 0.50
CA VAL A 325 -42.58 -32.13 1.71
C VAL A 325 -43.13 -33.52 1.40
N ARG A 326 -42.45 -34.54 1.88
CA ARG A 326 -42.94 -35.91 1.79
C ARG A 326 -43.88 -36.18 2.94
N GLU A 327 -45.19 -36.28 2.65
CA GLU A 327 -46.24 -36.68 3.61
C GLU A 327 -46.91 -37.96 3.15
N ALA A 328 -46.96 -39.01 3.98
CA ALA A 328 -47.59 -40.31 3.70
C ALA A 328 -47.21 -40.90 2.31
N GLY A 329 -45.94 -40.76 1.91
CA GLY A 329 -45.45 -41.28 0.63
C GLY A 329 -45.85 -40.45 -0.61
N ARG A 330 -46.35 -39.25 -0.41
CA ARG A 330 -46.72 -38.30 -1.49
C ARG A 330 -45.99 -36.99 -1.35
N ALA A 331 -45.76 -36.31 -2.47
CA ALA A 331 -45.28 -34.95 -2.51
C ALA A 331 -46.39 -33.99 -2.10
N LYS A 332 -46.12 -33.09 -1.17
CA LYS A 332 -47.04 -32.03 -0.80
C LYS A 332 -46.32 -30.69 -0.99
N LEU A 333 -46.83 -29.88 -1.86
CA LEU A 333 -46.34 -28.54 -2.08
C LEU A 333 -46.60 -27.68 -0.85
N ARG A 334 -45.54 -26.98 -0.38
CA ARG A 334 -45.64 -26.05 0.75
C ARG A 334 -44.87 -24.81 0.49
N LEU A 335 -45.53 -23.67 0.64
CA LEU A 335 -44.88 -22.37 0.61
C LEU A 335 -44.09 -22.15 1.91
N VAL A 336 -42.89 -21.60 1.78
CA VAL A 336 -42.00 -21.37 2.92
C VAL A 336 -41.43 -19.96 2.88
N LYS A 337 -41.07 -19.46 4.06
CA LYS A 337 -40.33 -18.22 4.18
C LYS A 337 -38.86 -18.54 4.43
N ALA A 338 -38.04 -18.38 3.41
CA ALA A 338 -36.60 -18.59 3.49
C ALA A 338 -35.94 -17.38 4.15
N GLY A 339 -34.95 -17.65 5.00
CA GLY A 339 -34.07 -16.69 5.63
C GLY A 339 -32.71 -16.62 4.93
N HIS A 340 -31.64 -16.67 5.72
CA HIS A 340 -30.26 -16.61 5.21
C HIS A 340 -29.84 -17.93 4.58
N ALA A 341 -28.98 -17.84 3.58
CA ALA A 341 -28.45 -19.01 2.85
C ALA A 341 -26.93 -19.09 2.99
N SER A 342 -26.40 -20.30 3.13
CA SER A 342 -24.96 -20.60 3.19
C SER A 342 -24.38 -21.09 1.85
N GLY A 343 -25.11 -20.98 0.76
CA GLY A 343 -24.76 -21.61 -0.52
C GLY A 343 -25.19 -23.07 -0.61
N THR A 344 -24.98 -23.91 0.39
CA THR A 344 -25.41 -25.33 0.43
C THR A 344 -26.69 -25.57 1.22
N GLU A 345 -26.95 -24.74 2.21
CA GLU A 345 -28.12 -24.85 3.10
C GLU A 345 -28.80 -23.48 3.22
N THR A 346 -30.11 -23.50 3.44
CA THR A 346 -30.92 -22.30 3.62
C THR A 346 -31.74 -22.41 4.91
N GLU A 347 -31.72 -21.33 5.68
CA GLU A 347 -32.57 -21.15 6.85
C GLU A 347 -34.04 -21.05 6.43
N ILE A 348 -34.92 -21.71 7.18
CA ILE A 348 -36.37 -21.62 7.02
C ILE A 348 -36.94 -20.94 8.26
N LEU A 349 -37.54 -19.79 8.05
CA LEU A 349 -38.19 -19.03 9.13
C LEU A 349 -39.58 -19.51 9.42
N GLU A 350 -40.35 -19.88 8.37
CA GLU A 350 -41.75 -20.32 8.49
C GLU A 350 -42.04 -21.36 7.40
N GLY A 351 -42.99 -22.30 7.71
CA GLY A 351 -43.55 -23.22 6.72
C GLY A 351 -43.10 -24.68 6.89
N LEU A 352 -42.04 -24.96 7.66
CA LEU A 352 -41.56 -26.33 7.94
C LEU A 352 -41.40 -26.57 9.43
N LYS A 353 -41.39 -27.88 9.79
CA LYS A 353 -41.10 -28.33 11.13
C LYS A 353 -39.88 -29.25 11.13
N GLU A 354 -39.16 -29.27 12.23
CA GLU A 354 -38.05 -30.20 12.44
C GLU A 354 -38.52 -31.66 12.32
N GLY A 355 -37.74 -32.50 11.65
CA GLY A 355 -38.04 -33.92 11.39
C GLY A 355 -38.87 -34.16 10.13
N GLU A 356 -39.42 -33.14 9.48
CA GLU A 356 -40.06 -33.32 8.17
C GLU A 356 -38.99 -33.68 7.10
N SER A 357 -39.43 -34.37 6.03
CA SER A 357 -38.54 -34.69 4.90
C SER A 357 -38.89 -33.85 3.68
N VAL A 358 -37.93 -33.15 3.13
CA VAL A 358 -38.06 -32.34 1.90
C VAL A 358 -37.44 -33.08 0.72
N ILE A 359 -37.99 -32.90 -0.47
CA ILE A 359 -37.49 -33.48 -1.70
C ILE A 359 -36.39 -32.60 -2.27
N LEU A 360 -35.26 -33.24 -2.58
CA LEU A 360 -34.14 -32.57 -3.22
C LEU A 360 -34.33 -32.53 -4.73
N TYR A 361 -33.91 -31.41 -5.32
CA TYR A 361 -33.92 -31.19 -6.78
C TYR A 361 -35.24 -31.53 -7.45
N PRO A 362 -36.38 -30.97 -6.99
CA PRO A 362 -37.70 -31.31 -7.54
C PRO A 362 -37.76 -30.84 -8.98
N GLY A 363 -37.60 -31.77 -9.92
CA GLY A 363 -37.76 -31.50 -11.36
C GLY A 363 -39.23 -31.31 -11.73
N ASP A 364 -39.50 -30.94 -13.00
CA ASP A 364 -40.83 -30.68 -13.57
C ASP A 364 -41.82 -31.88 -13.49
N ARG A 365 -41.30 -33.06 -13.13
CA ARG A 365 -42.06 -34.29 -12.97
C ARG A 365 -42.77 -34.42 -11.63
N ILE A 366 -42.41 -33.59 -10.66
CA ILE A 366 -42.99 -33.66 -9.31
C ILE A 366 -44.12 -32.66 -9.21
N ARG A 367 -45.32 -33.18 -8.90
CA ARG A 367 -46.52 -32.36 -8.70
C ARG A 367 -47.13 -32.65 -7.34
N ASP A 368 -47.91 -31.69 -6.87
CA ASP A 368 -48.65 -31.85 -5.62
C ASP A 368 -49.52 -33.12 -5.65
N GLY A 369 -49.49 -33.92 -4.55
CA GLY A 369 -50.23 -35.18 -4.44
C GLY A 369 -49.56 -36.38 -5.11
N GLN A 370 -48.47 -36.26 -5.83
CA GLN A 370 -47.81 -37.34 -6.56
C GLN A 370 -47.22 -38.41 -5.61
N ARG A 371 -47.38 -39.69 -5.99
CA ARG A 371 -46.77 -40.79 -5.24
C ARG A 371 -45.27 -40.84 -5.43
N LEU A 372 -44.54 -41.04 -4.34
CA LEU A 372 -43.10 -41.05 -4.27
C LEU A 372 -42.54 -42.40 -3.89
N LYS A 373 -41.35 -42.69 -4.39
CA LYS A 373 -40.55 -43.83 -3.97
C LYS A 373 -39.15 -43.31 -3.62
N ASP A 374 -38.58 -43.78 -2.50
CA ASP A 374 -37.22 -43.40 -2.13
C ASP A 374 -36.22 -43.91 -3.18
N LEU A 375 -35.35 -43.03 -3.62
CA LEU A 375 -34.15 -43.42 -4.34
C LEU A 375 -33.20 -44.04 -3.31
N LYS A 376 -33.01 -45.37 -3.36
CA LYS A 376 -31.94 -46.01 -2.59
C LYS A 376 -30.63 -45.74 -3.34
N ILE A 377 -29.80 -44.89 -2.81
CA ILE A 377 -28.39 -44.70 -3.21
C ILE A 377 -27.56 -45.82 -2.62
#